data_3e2f936505f84a80af74c5ccc6c15cd0
#
_entry.id   3e2f936505f84a80af74c5ccc6c15cd0
#
_cell.length_a   1.000
_cell.length_b   1.000
_cell.length_c   1.000
_cell.angle_alpha   90.00
_cell.angle_beta   90.00
_cell.angle_gamma   90.00
#
_symmetry.space_group_name_H-M   'P 1'
#
loop_
_entity.id
_entity.type
_entity.pdbx_description
1 polymer ?
#
loop_
_entity_poly.entity_id
_entity_poly.type
_entity_poly.pdbx_seq_one_letter_code
_entity_poly.pdbx_strand_id
1 'polypeptide(L)'
;AGSSVGGLGGGGGGGAPAYLLRSPHEGLAPSGLAGGVISLVQGEYEYYHYLQPTGTGRTDKYDDNGWGCAYRSLQSIISWFRLQRYTSHPNPSHYQIQKTLVDHCGQEADGLLGKKTWLGSQDLGFYLEHALGVQCRFLSCASGHTTSPR
;
A
#
# COMPACT_ATOMS: atom_id res chain seq x y z
N ALA A 1 -14.45 33.90 45.83
CA ALA A 1 -14.87 33.90 44.43
C ALA A 1 -13.63 33.69 43.55
N GLY A 2 -13.44 32.45 43.11
CA GLY A 2 -12.31 32.09 42.25
C GLY A 2 -12.81 31.03 41.26
N SER A 3 -13.05 31.44 40.04
CA SER A 3 -13.48 30.58 38.96
C SER A 3 -12.24 29.99 38.27
N SER A 4 -12.09 28.68 38.33
CA SER A 4 -11.14 27.92 37.56
C SER A 4 -11.75 27.52 36.24
N VAL A 5 -11.16 28.03 35.16
CA VAL A 5 -11.51 27.62 33.81
C VAL A 5 -10.59 26.47 33.40
N GLY A 6 -11.19 25.26 33.35
CA GLY A 6 -10.53 24.06 32.84
C GLY A 6 -10.37 24.11 31.32
N GLY A 7 -9.11 24.16 30.87
CA GLY A 7 -8.75 24.03 29.46
C GLY A 7 -8.87 22.59 29.00
N LEU A 8 -9.80 22.32 28.12
CA LEU A 8 -9.89 21.04 27.37
C LEU A 8 -8.96 21.09 26.18
N GLY A 9 -7.74 20.61 26.35
CA GLY A 9 -6.80 20.33 25.29
C GLY A 9 -7.01 18.90 24.76
N GLY A 10 -8.01 18.69 23.94
CA GLY A 10 -8.20 17.44 23.20
C GLY A 10 -7.29 17.37 21.98
N GLY A 11 -6.03 17.02 22.16
CA GLY A 11 -5.14 16.64 21.06
C GLY A 11 -5.53 15.25 20.55
N GLY A 12 -6.40 15.18 19.54
CA GLY A 12 -6.71 13.95 18.82
C GLY A 12 -5.50 13.50 18.02
N GLY A 13 -4.58 12.78 18.63
CA GLY A 13 -3.57 12.01 17.91
C GLY A 13 -4.28 10.88 17.19
N GLY A 14 -4.54 11.07 15.89
CA GLY A 14 -5.04 10.00 15.02
C GLY A 14 -3.97 8.93 14.84
N GLY A 15 -3.87 8.01 15.79
CA GLY A 15 -3.07 6.81 15.64
C GLY A 15 -3.58 5.99 14.45
N ALA A 16 -2.66 5.30 13.75
CA ALA A 16 -2.99 4.39 12.67
C ALA A 16 -4.03 3.37 13.17
N PRO A 17 -5.00 3.00 12.31
CA PRO A 17 -6.01 2.01 12.67
C PRO A 17 -5.35 0.72 13.15
N ALA A 18 -5.94 0.11 14.19
CA ALA A 18 -5.36 -1.07 14.85
C ALA A 18 -5.19 -2.30 13.93
N TYR A 19 -5.81 -2.28 12.75
CA TYR A 19 -5.68 -3.33 11.75
C TYR A 19 -4.45 -3.18 10.85
N LEU A 20 -3.78 -2.02 10.85
CA LEU A 20 -2.56 -1.83 10.08
C LEU A 20 -1.35 -2.27 10.89
N LEU A 21 -0.48 -3.06 10.26
CA LEU A 21 0.83 -3.38 10.81
C LEU A 21 1.79 -2.26 10.42
N ARG A 22 2.48 -1.70 11.42
CA ARG A 22 3.51 -0.70 11.17
C ARG A 22 4.87 -1.37 11.06
N SER A 23 5.59 -1.06 9.99
CA SER A 23 6.97 -1.51 9.75
C SER A 23 7.21 -3.00 10.04
N PRO A 24 6.40 -3.93 9.48
CA PRO A 24 6.49 -5.35 9.83
C PRO A 24 7.82 -6.01 9.45
N HIS A 25 8.67 -5.34 8.67
CA HIS A 25 10.03 -5.79 8.37
C HIS A 25 10.99 -5.61 9.55
N GLU A 26 10.67 -4.74 10.51
CA GLU A 26 11.44 -4.56 11.73
C GLU A 26 11.25 -5.77 12.64
N GLY A 27 12.35 -6.32 13.11
CA GLY A 27 12.33 -7.52 13.97
C GLY A 27 12.27 -8.85 13.22
N LEU A 28 12.26 -8.86 11.89
CA LEU A 28 12.53 -10.08 11.14
C LEU A 28 14.01 -10.43 11.29
N ALA A 29 14.28 -11.55 11.99
CA ALA A 29 15.65 -12.02 12.16
C ALA A 29 16.22 -12.41 10.78
N PRO A 30 17.47 -12.01 10.47
CA PRO A 30 18.13 -12.40 9.21
C PRO A 30 18.19 -13.91 9.00
N SER A 31 18.20 -14.68 10.08
CA SER A 31 18.21 -16.15 10.07
C SER A 31 16.89 -16.81 9.65
N GLY A 32 15.79 -16.06 9.60
CA GLY A 32 14.48 -16.56 9.16
C GLY A 32 14.26 -16.50 7.65
N LEU A 33 15.15 -15.87 6.91
CA LEU A 33 15.07 -15.75 5.45
C LEU A 33 16.03 -16.76 4.81
N ALA A 34 15.52 -17.57 3.90
CA ALA A 34 16.36 -18.49 3.13
C ALA A 34 17.49 -17.71 2.42
N GLY A 35 18.73 -18.10 2.68
CA GLY A 35 19.90 -17.46 2.07
C GLY A 35 20.43 -16.21 2.79
N GLY A 36 19.98 -15.88 4.00
CA GLY A 36 20.50 -14.74 4.76
C GLY A 36 20.18 -13.37 4.17
N VAL A 37 19.08 -13.25 3.42
CA VAL A 37 18.64 -11.99 2.83
C VAL A 37 18.19 -11.04 3.95
N ILE A 38 18.80 -9.87 4.01
CA ILE A 38 18.42 -8.78 4.92
C ILE A 38 17.43 -7.88 4.20
N SER A 39 16.36 -7.47 4.89
CA SER A 39 15.47 -6.44 4.36
C SER A 39 16.24 -5.14 4.18
N LEU A 40 16.21 -4.59 2.96
CA LEU A 40 16.81 -3.29 2.64
C LEU A 40 15.82 -2.13 2.79
N VAL A 41 14.62 -2.40 3.27
CA VAL A 41 13.62 -1.35 3.51
C VAL A 41 14.12 -0.46 4.64
N GLN A 42 14.23 0.83 4.36
CA GLN A 42 14.57 1.86 5.34
C GLN A 42 13.36 2.75 5.57
N GLY A 43 13.17 3.18 6.81
CA GLY A 43 12.05 4.02 7.21
C GLY A 43 10.78 3.23 7.53
N GLU A 44 9.76 3.97 7.92
CA GLU A 44 8.50 3.42 8.39
C GLU A 44 7.46 3.35 7.28
N TYR A 45 6.59 2.35 7.34
CA TYR A 45 5.41 2.23 6.48
C TYR A 45 4.29 1.49 7.20
N GLU A 46 3.07 1.66 6.71
CA GLU A 46 1.89 0.92 7.13
C GLU A 46 1.64 -0.21 6.13
N TYR A 47 1.60 -1.43 6.61
CA TYR A 47 1.33 -2.59 5.76
C TYR A 47 -0.18 -2.76 5.58
N TYR A 48 -0.65 -2.48 4.38
CA TYR A 48 -2.02 -2.72 3.94
C TYR A 48 -2.12 -4.13 3.36
N HIS A 49 -3.06 -4.91 3.81
CA HIS A 49 -3.29 -6.24 3.28
C HIS A 49 -4.78 -6.45 2.97
N TYR A 50 -5.06 -7.32 2.02
CA TYR A 50 -6.41 -7.65 1.60
C TYR A 50 -7.17 -8.46 2.66
N LEU A 51 -8.51 -8.47 2.58
CA LEU A 51 -9.36 -9.27 3.46
C LEU A 51 -9.13 -10.77 3.18
N GLN A 52 -8.76 -11.51 4.22
CA GLN A 52 -8.65 -12.95 4.11
C GLN A 52 -10.02 -13.63 4.29
N PRO A 53 -10.31 -14.74 3.56
CA PRO A 53 -11.60 -15.44 3.64
C PRO A 53 -11.94 -15.96 5.04
N THR A 54 -10.94 -16.18 5.88
CA THR A 54 -11.09 -16.68 7.25
C THR A 54 -11.56 -15.63 8.25
N GLY A 55 -11.71 -14.37 7.83
CA GLY A 55 -12.14 -13.27 8.69
C GLY A 55 -11.19 -12.90 9.83
N THR A 56 -10.03 -13.55 9.91
CA THR A 56 -9.04 -13.35 10.99
C THR A 56 -8.03 -12.25 10.68
N GLY A 57 -8.09 -11.71 9.47
CA GLY A 57 -7.19 -10.63 9.04
C GLY A 57 -7.56 -9.28 9.66
N ARG A 58 -6.55 -8.52 10.08
CA ARG A 58 -6.70 -7.11 10.43
C ARG A 58 -6.91 -6.31 9.14
N THR A 59 -8.13 -5.88 8.85
CA THR A 59 -8.48 -5.18 7.63
C THR A 59 -9.40 -4.00 7.89
N ASP A 60 -9.54 -3.13 6.92
CA ASP A 60 -10.53 -2.06 6.88
C ASP A 60 -11.95 -2.57 6.59
N LYS A 61 -12.17 -3.89 6.57
CA LYS A 61 -13.41 -4.59 6.23
C LYS A 61 -13.84 -4.44 4.77
N TYR A 62 -12.99 -3.90 3.91
CA TYR A 62 -13.28 -3.86 2.49
C TYR A 62 -12.93 -5.20 1.84
N ASP A 63 -13.93 -5.84 1.21
CA ASP A 63 -13.75 -7.14 0.55
C ASP A 63 -13.09 -6.96 -0.83
N ASP A 64 -11.79 -7.13 -0.83
CA ASP A 64 -10.95 -7.15 -2.02
C ASP A 64 -10.24 -8.49 -2.24
N ASN A 65 -10.78 -9.55 -1.63
CA ASN A 65 -10.24 -10.90 -1.76
C ASN A 65 -10.16 -11.36 -3.21
N GLY A 66 -9.00 -11.87 -3.60
CA GLY A 66 -8.74 -12.38 -4.94
C GLY A 66 -8.38 -11.33 -6.01
N TRP A 67 -8.47 -10.01 -5.70
CA TRP A 67 -8.14 -8.98 -6.68
C TRP A 67 -7.39 -7.76 -6.12
N GLY A 68 -7.41 -7.54 -4.81
CA GLY A 68 -6.95 -6.30 -4.18
C GLY A 68 -5.45 -6.18 -3.94
N CYS A 69 -4.64 -7.22 -4.22
CA CYS A 69 -3.23 -7.24 -3.82
C CYS A 69 -2.42 -6.04 -4.32
N ALA A 70 -2.61 -5.64 -5.57
CA ALA A 70 -1.90 -4.49 -6.14
C ALA A 70 -2.32 -3.16 -5.50
N TYR A 71 -3.61 -2.99 -5.21
CA TYR A 71 -4.12 -1.82 -4.50
C TYR A 71 -3.50 -1.70 -3.10
N ARG A 72 -3.44 -2.82 -2.36
CA ARG A 72 -2.84 -2.86 -1.03
C ARG A 72 -1.33 -2.60 -1.07
N SER A 73 -0.64 -3.13 -2.06
CA SER A 73 0.77 -2.82 -2.30
C SER A 73 0.98 -1.34 -2.54
N LEU A 74 0.15 -0.73 -3.39
CA LEU A 74 0.20 0.70 -3.68
C LEU A 74 -0.06 1.54 -2.42
N GLN A 75 -1.08 1.18 -1.62
CA GLN A 75 -1.38 1.84 -0.35
C GLN A 75 -0.18 1.76 0.62
N SER A 76 0.49 0.60 0.70
CA SER A 76 1.68 0.43 1.54
C SER A 76 2.85 1.30 1.06
N ILE A 77 3.09 1.36 -0.25
CA ILE A 77 4.12 2.22 -0.85
C ILE A 77 3.82 3.70 -0.56
N ILE A 78 2.60 4.16 -0.76
CA ILE A 78 2.21 5.55 -0.50
C ILE A 78 2.37 5.89 0.98
N SER A 79 2.03 4.95 1.88
CA SER A 79 2.23 5.16 3.32
C SER A 79 3.69 5.39 3.67
N TRP A 80 4.62 4.69 3.00
CA TRP A 80 6.05 4.92 3.17
C TRP A 80 6.43 6.37 2.78
N PHE A 81 6.03 6.83 1.60
CA PHE A 81 6.30 8.22 1.17
C PHE A 81 5.74 9.25 2.14
N ARG A 82 4.55 9.00 2.68
CA ARG A 82 3.92 9.88 3.68
C ARG A 82 4.70 9.91 5.00
N LEU A 83 5.06 8.74 5.52
CA LEU A 83 5.73 8.63 6.82
C LEU A 83 7.15 9.18 6.78
N GLN A 84 7.83 9.08 5.61
CA GLN A 84 9.11 9.76 5.39
C GLN A 84 8.94 11.26 5.04
N ARG A 85 7.71 11.78 5.02
CA ARG A 85 7.39 13.19 4.73
C ARG A 85 7.77 13.65 3.32
N TYR A 86 7.87 12.74 2.36
CA TYR A 86 8.06 13.11 0.95
C TYR A 86 6.79 13.63 0.29
N THR A 87 5.63 13.30 0.85
CA THR A 87 4.34 13.77 0.36
C THR A 87 3.33 13.95 1.49
N SER A 88 2.37 14.85 1.29
CA SER A 88 1.16 14.96 2.10
C SER A 88 -0.05 14.27 1.46
N HIS A 89 0.13 13.63 0.30
CA HIS A 89 -0.95 12.92 -0.39
C HIS A 89 -1.58 11.87 0.53
N PRO A 90 -2.90 11.91 0.76
CA PRO A 90 -3.57 10.93 1.61
C PRO A 90 -3.48 9.53 1.02
N ASN A 91 -3.57 8.51 1.86
CA ASN A 91 -3.58 7.14 1.36
C ASN A 91 -4.92 6.87 0.65
N PRO A 92 -4.91 6.50 -0.65
CA PRO A 92 -6.13 6.41 -1.44
C PRO A 92 -6.91 5.13 -1.15
N SER A 93 -8.23 5.19 -1.28
CA SER A 93 -9.09 4.01 -1.37
C SER A 93 -8.94 3.33 -2.74
N HIS A 94 -9.43 2.08 -2.87
CA HIS A 94 -9.45 1.37 -4.15
C HIS A 94 -10.16 2.18 -5.25
N TYR A 95 -11.30 2.76 -4.92
CA TYR A 95 -12.04 3.60 -5.87
C TYR A 95 -11.26 4.84 -6.31
N GLN A 96 -10.56 5.50 -5.39
CA GLN A 96 -9.74 6.67 -5.72
C GLN A 96 -8.55 6.29 -6.62
N ILE A 97 -7.95 5.11 -6.39
CA ILE A 97 -6.90 4.58 -7.27
C ILE A 97 -7.46 4.38 -8.68
N GLN A 98 -8.60 3.67 -8.81
CA GLN A 98 -9.25 3.44 -10.11
C GLN A 98 -9.59 4.74 -10.81
N LYS A 99 -10.18 5.68 -10.06
CA LYS A 99 -10.57 6.99 -10.60
C LYS A 99 -9.36 7.75 -11.14
N THR A 100 -8.26 7.78 -10.42
CA THR A 100 -7.02 8.42 -10.88
C THR A 100 -6.48 7.77 -12.16
N LEU A 101 -6.48 6.43 -12.22
CA LEU A 101 -6.03 5.69 -13.40
C LEU A 101 -6.90 5.98 -14.64
N VAL A 102 -8.21 6.11 -14.46
CA VAL A 102 -9.13 6.48 -15.55
C VAL A 102 -8.95 7.92 -15.96
N ASP A 103 -8.98 8.84 -15.01
CA ASP A 103 -9.00 10.28 -15.31
C ASP A 103 -7.65 10.79 -15.86
N HIS A 104 -6.53 10.17 -15.50
CA HIS A 104 -5.20 10.72 -15.75
C HIS A 104 -4.19 9.76 -16.38
N CYS A 105 -4.43 8.44 -16.32
CA CYS A 105 -3.49 7.45 -16.79
C CYS A 105 -3.97 6.64 -18.01
N GLY A 106 -5.08 7.06 -18.62
CA GLY A 106 -5.59 6.49 -19.88
C GLY A 106 -6.25 5.13 -19.76
N GLN A 107 -6.67 4.72 -18.56
CA GLN A 107 -7.42 3.48 -18.39
C GLN A 107 -8.89 3.66 -18.75
N GLU A 108 -9.52 2.60 -19.27
CA GLU A 108 -10.93 2.59 -19.65
C GLU A 108 -11.84 2.50 -18.41
N ALA A 109 -12.81 3.43 -18.31
CA ALA A 109 -13.71 3.50 -17.15
C ALA A 109 -14.58 2.25 -16.99
N ASP A 110 -15.13 1.74 -18.10
CA ASP A 110 -16.07 0.62 -18.09
C ASP A 110 -15.46 -0.69 -17.58
N GLY A 111 -14.16 -0.87 -17.79
CA GLY A 111 -13.42 -2.04 -17.34
C GLY A 111 -12.89 -1.93 -15.90
N LEU A 112 -12.79 -0.73 -15.35
CA LEU A 112 -12.04 -0.49 -14.13
C LEU A 112 -12.86 0.17 -13.02
N LEU A 113 -13.55 1.27 -13.31
CA LEU A 113 -14.14 2.12 -12.28
C LEU A 113 -15.27 1.40 -11.52
N GLY A 114 -15.10 1.22 -10.22
CA GLY A 114 -16.04 0.52 -9.35
C GLY A 114 -16.08 -1.00 -9.55
N LYS A 115 -15.16 -1.58 -10.33
CA LYS A 115 -15.10 -3.01 -10.59
C LYS A 115 -14.07 -3.71 -9.71
N LYS A 116 -14.27 -5.00 -9.49
CA LYS A 116 -13.29 -5.89 -8.84
C LYS A 116 -12.24 -6.35 -9.86
N THR A 117 -11.40 -5.41 -10.29
CA THR A 117 -10.45 -5.60 -11.38
C THR A 117 -9.02 -5.58 -10.86
N TRP A 118 -8.20 -6.49 -11.31
CA TRP A 118 -6.78 -6.54 -11.04
C TRP A 118 -6.05 -5.38 -11.68
N LEU A 119 -5.02 -4.88 -10.99
CA LEU A 119 -4.05 -3.94 -11.53
C LEU A 119 -2.71 -4.65 -11.74
N GLY A 120 -2.01 -4.25 -12.79
CA GLY A 120 -0.64 -4.67 -13.04
C GLY A 120 0.38 -3.73 -12.40
N SER A 121 1.65 -4.12 -12.40
CA SER A 121 2.75 -3.28 -11.90
C SER A 121 2.88 -1.96 -12.66
N GLN A 122 2.53 -1.94 -13.95
CA GLN A 122 2.54 -0.73 -14.76
C GLN A 122 1.50 0.28 -14.28
N ASP A 123 0.29 -0.18 -13.93
CA ASP A 123 -0.76 0.70 -13.41
C ASP A 123 -0.32 1.36 -12.09
N LEU A 124 0.38 0.61 -11.24
CA LEU A 124 0.95 1.15 -10.01
C LEU A 124 1.99 2.23 -10.30
N GLY A 125 2.85 1.99 -11.29
CA GLY A 125 3.84 2.96 -11.72
C GLY A 125 3.21 4.24 -12.25
N PHE A 126 2.22 4.15 -13.14
CA PHE A 126 1.48 5.31 -13.67
C PHE A 126 0.79 6.10 -12.56
N TYR A 127 0.18 5.39 -11.61
CA TYR A 127 -0.42 6.04 -10.45
C TYR A 127 0.63 6.83 -9.64
N LEU A 128 1.76 6.21 -9.31
CA LEU A 128 2.82 6.83 -8.52
C LEU A 128 3.46 8.02 -9.23
N GLU A 129 3.68 7.92 -10.53
CA GLU A 129 4.19 9.02 -11.34
C GLU A 129 3.22 10.19 -11.35
N HIS A 130 1.93 9.93 -11.54
CA HIS A 130 0.92 10.98 -11.54
C HIS A 130 0.70 11.59 -10.15
N ALA A 131 0.49 10.76 -9.12
CA ALA A 131 0.06 11.23 -7.80
C ALA A 131 1.21 11.79 -6.96
N LEU A 132 2.43 11.26 -7.11
CA LEU A 132 3.59 11.63 -6.30
C LEU A 132 4.73 12.29 -7.10
N GLY A 133 4.65 12.31 -8.43
CA GLY A 133 5.71 12.83 -9.29
C GLY A 133 7.00 12.00 -9.27
N VAL A 134 6.94 10.73 -8.88
CA VAL A 134 8.11 9.85 -8.81
C VAL A 134 8.28 9.08 -10.12
N GLN A 135 9.52 8.94 -10.58
CA GLN A 135 9.81 8.11 -11.75
C GLN A 135 9.87 6.63 -11.34
N CYS A 136 9.15 5.79 -12.08
CA CYS A 136 9.13 4.36 -11.86
C CYS A 136 9.95 3.62 -12.91
N ARG A 137 10.74 2.65 -12.46
CA ARG A 137 11.49 1.76 -13.33
C ARG A 137 10.93 0.36 -13.27
N PHE A 138 10.55 -0.18 -14.43
CA PHE A 138 10.03 -1.54 -14.55
C PHE A 138 11.14 -2.51 -14.88
N LEU A 139 11.24 -3.58 -14.10
CA LEU A 139 12.16 -4.68 -14.34
C LEU A 139 11.34 -5.93 -14.63
N SER A 140 11.62 -6.60 -15.73
CA SER A 140 11.05 -7.89 -16.07
C SER A 140 12.13 -8.96 -16.06
N CYS A 141 11.88 -10.07 -15.38
CA CYS A 141 12.71 -11.26 -15.48
C CYS A 141 12.11 -12.16 -16.55
N ALA A 142 12.87 -12.48 -17.60
CA ALA A 142 12.49 -13.53 -18.52
C ALA A 142 12.46 -14.84 -17.72
N SER A 143 11.34 -15.57 -17.73
CA SER A 143 11.29 -16.93 -17.20
C SER A 143 12.25 -17.77 -18.04
N GLY A 144 13.40 -18.14 -17.47
CA GLY A 144 14.33 -19.06 -18.09
C GLY A 144 13.62 -20.41 -18.30
N HIS A 145 13.32 -20.75 -19.53
CA HIS A 145 13.05 -22.13 -19.92
C HIS A 145 14.34 -22.91 -19.69
N THR A 146 14.46 -23.55 -18.55
CA THR A 146 15.43 -24.64 -18.39
C THR A 146 14.94 -25.80 -19.24
N THR A 147 15.36 -25.87 -20.50
CA THR A 147 15.35 -27.11 -21.26
C THR A 147 16.33 -28.04 -20.56
N SER A 148 15.79 -28.98 -19.78
CA SER A 148 16.58 -30.10 -19.27
C SER A 148 17.15 -30.87 -20.46
N PRO A 149 18.47 -31.09 -20.54
CA PRO A 149 19.01 -31.97 -21.55
C PRO A 149 18.56 -33.41 -21.26
N ARG A 150 18.11 -34.09 -22.28
CA ARG A 150 17.80 -35.54 -22.26
C ARG A 150 19.06 -36.36 -22.13
#